data_cb831cf4833b7337e150afe1b81f57ca
#
_entry.id   cb831cf4833b7337e150afe1b81f57ca
#
_cell.length_a   1.000
_cell.length_b   1.000
_cell.length_c   1.000
_cell.angle_alpha   90.00
_cell.angle_beta   90.00
_cell.angle_gamma   90.00
#
_symmetry.space_group_name_H-M   'P 1'
#
loop_
_entity.id
_entity.type
_entity.pdbx_description
1 polymer ?
#
loop_
_entity_poly.entity_id
_entity_poly.type
_entity_poly.pdbx_seq_one_letter_code
_entity_poly.pdbx_strand_id
1 'polypeptide(L)'
;MKNKILSLLLFLFAAVNMQATDGITVKFDVKNPVLTNVVLVYHMSVNEFALTDGKATVQLDGMDALYANVYYGEKFKVVYLQKGDEMNISFDAHDFDNTFVVKGGNEKAVDYLNKIQLTALPNEAYAQPWSEFKAAVDKKMASMKRLLKARKFAANDKFLKMEEGRITYFYANMMLMYPVSHTYLTQDTTMVLGKEYYDAIRQYVKEDEDLADI
;
A
#
# COMPACT_ATOMS: atom_id res chain seq x y z
N MET A 1 -64.51 15.80 33.92
CA MET A 1 -63.09 15.65 34.36
C MET A 1 -62.39 14.80 33.29
N LYS A 2 -61.51 15.41 32.47
CA LYS A 2 -60.85 14.74 31.33
C LYS A 2 -59.47 14.29 31.74
N ASN A 3 -59.25 12.97 31.81
CA ASN A 3 -57.94 12.37 32.07
C ASN A 3 -57.10 12.48 30.80
N LYS A 4 -56.04 13.26 30.84
CA LYS A 4 -55.01 13.27 29.82
C LYS A 4 -53.99 12.17 30.14
N ILE A 5 -53.99 11.10 29.36
CA ILE A 5 -53.00 10.07 29.36
C ILE A 5 -51.81 10.64 28.56
N LEU A 6 -50.71 10.90 29.26
CA LEU A 6 -49.44 11.33 28.68
C LEU A 6 -48.70 10.08 28.22
N SER A 7 -48.70 9.79 26.90
CA SER A 7 -47.92 8.76 26.31
C SER A 7 -46.45 9.16 26.29
N LEU A 8 -45.67 8.60 27.18
CA LEU A 8 -44.20 8.68 27.20
C LEU A 8 -43.65 7.76 26.14
N LEU A 9 -43.31 8.31 24.96
CA LEU A 9 -42.57 7.59 23.95
C LEU A 9 -41.13 7.43 24.42
N LEU A 10 -40.77 6.25 24.95
CA LEU A 10 -39.39 5.84 25.17
C LEU A 10 -38.76 5.55 23.82
N PHE A 11 -37.98 6.50 23.30
CA PHE A 11 -37.02 6.21 22.25
C PHE A 11 -35.88 5.36 22.86
N LEU A 12 -35.95 4.04 22.69
CA LEU A 12 -34.79 3.18 22.85
C LEU A 12 -33.81 3.52 21.74
N PHE A 13 -32.84 4.36 22.05
CA PHE A 13 -31.59 4.38 21.28
C PHE A 13 -30.92 3.04 21.52
N ALA A 14 -31.08 2.10 20.59
CA ALA A 14 -30.19 0.98 20.48
C ALA A 14 -28.82 1.59 20.14
N ALA A 15 -27.98 1.80 21.15
CA ALA A 15 -26.55 1.97 20.95
C ALA A 15 -26.08 0.68 20.28
N VAL A 16 -25.94 0.70 18.96
CA VAL A 16 -25.18 -0.30 18.25
C VAL A 16 -23.77 -0.15 18.81
N ASN A 17 -23.41 -1.02 19.73
CA ASN A 17 -22.02 -1.21 20.11
C ASN A 17 -21.30 -1.60 18.82
N MET A 18 -20.70 -0.65 18.12
CA MET A 18 -19.68 -0.92 17.15
C MET A 18 -18.50 -1.50 17.97
N GLN A 19 -18.56 -2.79 18.21
CA GLN A 19 -17.35 -3.52 18.58
C GLN A 19 -16.39 -3.25 17.43
N ALA A 20 -15.26 -2.63 17.74
CA ALA A 20 -14.16 -2.55 16.79
C ALA A 20 -13.93 -3.98 16.30
N THR A 21 -14.19 -4.24 15.03
CA THR A 21 -13.96 -5.55 14.45
C THR A 21 -12.47 -5.82 14.58
N ASP A 22 -12.12 -6.99 15.13
CA ASP A 22 -10.72 -7.38 15.37
C ASP A 22 -10.00 -7.69 14.04
N GLY A 23 -10.61 -7.33 12.90
CA GLY A 23 -10.17 -7.53 11.54
C GLY A 23 -10.27 -6.27 10.67
N ILE A 24 -10.02 -6.43 9.40
CA ILE A 24 -10.14 -5.42 8.35
C ILE A 24 -11.37 -5.75 7.50
N THR A 25 -12.25 -4.78 7.29
CA THR A 25 -13.42 -4.93 6.43
C THR A 25 -13.23 -4.13 5.14
N VAL A 26 -13.32 -4.80 3.99
CA VAL A 26 -13.31 -4.14 2.68
C VAL A 26 -14.63 -4.41 1.97
N LYS A 27 -15.33 -3.34 1.59
CA LYS A 27 -16.59 -3.39 0.84
C LYS A 27 -16.37 -2.88 -0.57
N PHE A 28 -16.81 -3.65 -1.56
CA PHE A 28 -16.76 -3.28 -2.97
C PHE A 28 -18.15 -2.88 -3.46
N ASP A 29 -18.21 -1.83 -4.28
CA ASP A 29 -19.40 -1.39 -5.04
C ASP A 29 -18.99 -1.07 -6.48
N VAL A 30 -19.12 -2.07 -7.35
CA VAL A 30 -18.71 -2.01 -8.76
C VAL A 30 -19.94 -1.64 -9.60
N LYS A 31 -19.88 -0.49 -10.25
CA LYS A 31 -20.89 -0.08 -11.22
C LYS A 31 -20.63 -0.74 -12.57
N ASN A 32 -21.70 -1.09 -13.27
CA ASN A 32 -21.65 -1.71 -14.60
C ASN A 32 -20.69 -2.92 -14.64
N PRO A 33 -20.82 -3.91 -13.73
CA PRO A 33 -19.87 -4.99 -13.59
C PRO A 33 -19.85 -5.84 -14.87
N VAL A 34 -18.65 -6.09 -15.42
CA VAL A 34 -18.40 -6.95 -16.59
C VAL A 34 -17.70 -8.26 -16.19
N LEU A 35 -17.17 -8.33 -14.95
CA LEU A 35 -16.62 -9.52 -14.33
C LEU A 35 -17.44 -9.88 -13.11
N THR A 36 -17.39 -11.15 -12.74
CA THR A 36 -18.13 -11.71 -11.60
C THR A 36 -17.36 -11.69 -10.28
N ASN A 37 -16.12 -11.22 -10.29
CA ASN A 37 -15.24 -11.18 -9.12
C ASN A 37 -14.35 -9.94 -9.11
N VAL A 38 -13.86 -9.59 -7.93
CA VAL A 38 -12.70 -8.74 -7.69
C VAL A 38 -11.60 -9.58 -7.07
N VAL A 39 -10.34 -9.20 -7.26
CA VAL A 39 -9.20 -9.94 -6.74
C VAL A 39 -8.36 -9.04 -5.84
N LEU A 40 -8.02 -9.54 -4.65
CA LEU A 40 -7.04 -8.94 -3.75
C LEU A 40 -5.76 -9.78 -3.76
N VAL A 41 -4.65 -9.14 -4.08
CA VAL A 41 -3.33 -9.78 -4.00
C VAL A 41 -2.53 -9.13 -2.87
N TYR A 42 -2.19 -9.93 -1.87
CA TYR A 42 -1.36 -9.54 -0.73
C TYR A 42 -0.56 -10.75 -0.23
N HIS A 43 0.60 -10.52 0.37
CA HIS A 43 1.50 -11.59 0.85
C HIS A 43 1.74 -12.69 -0.21
N MET A 44 1.92 -12.31 -1.49
CA MET A 44 2.06 -13.21 -2.64
C MET A 44 0.88 -14.18 -2.86
N SER A 45 -0.24 -13.97 -2.16
CA SER A 45 -1.45 -14.77 -2.30
C SER A 45 -2.49 -14.05 -3.15
N VAL A 46 -3.14 -14.79 -4.04
CA VAL A 46 -4.22 -14.31 -4.90
C VAL A 46 -5.55 -14.74 -4.28
N ASN A 47 -6.40 -13.79 -3.93
CA ASN A 47 -7.68 -14.04 -3.27
C ASN A 47 -8.81 -13.44 -4.11
N GLU A 48 -9.71 -14.30 -4.59
CA GLU A 48 -10.85 -13.91 -5.43
C GLU A 48 -12.13 -13.82 -4.58
N PHE A 49 -12.89 -12.74 -4.81
CA PHE A 49 -14.14 -12.49 -4.12
C PHE A 49 -15.26 -12.25 -5.11
N ALA A 50 -16.28 -13.12 -5.05
CA ALA A 50 -17.43 -13.04 -5.94
C ALA A 50 -18.25 -11.77 -5.71
N LEU A 51 -18.68 -11.15 -6.80
CA LEU A 51 -19.59 -10.01 -6.80
C LEU A 51 -21.03 -10.52 -6.93
N THR A 52 -21.90 -10.08 -6.02
CA THR A 52 -23.34 -10.24 -6.13
C THR A 52 -23.94 -8.85 -6.41
N ASP A 53 -24.58 -8.68 -7.54
CA ASP A 53 -25.09 -7.39 -7.99
C ASP A 53 -24.04 -6.26 -7.94
N GLY A 54 -22.82 -6.58 -8.35
CA GLY A 54 -21.68 -5.65 -8.34
C GLY A 54 -21.08 -5.41 -6.95
N LYS A 55 -21.48 -6.12 -5.91
CA LYS A 55 -21.04 -5.90 -4.53
C LYS A 55 -20.35 -7.11 -3.94
N ALA A 56 -19.34 -6.85 -3.08
CA ALA A 56 -18.72 -7.85 -2.22
C ALA A 56 -18.35 -7.21 -0.88
N THR A 57 -18.31 -8.05 0.15
CA THR A 57 -17.74 -7.69 1.46
C THR A 57 -16.70 -8.72 1.83
N VAL A 58 -15.50 -8.26 2.13
CA VAL A 58 -14.35 -9.07 2.48
C VAL A 58 -13.96 -8.78 3.92
N GLN A 59 -13.72 -9.85 4.69
CA GLN A 59 -13.14 -9.78 6.03
C GLN A 59 -11.74 -10.37 5.98
N LEU A 60 -10.76 -9.62 6.50
CA LEU A 60 -9.38 -10.05 6.62
C LEU A 60 -9.02 -10.06 8.11
N ASP A 61 -8.95 -11.27 8.67
CA ASP A 61 -8.69 -11.48 10.09
C ASP A 61 -7.20 -11.78 10.33
N GLY A 62 -6.72 -11.48 11.55
CA GLY A 62 -5.36 -11.80 11.97
C GLY A 62 -4.27 -10.93 11.34
N MET A 63 -4.64 -9.87 10.64
CA MET A 63 -3.71 -8.94 9.99
C MET A 63 -3.72 -7.60 10.71
N ASP A 64 -2.54 -7.07 10.98
CA ASP A 64 -2.37 -5.80 11.69
C ASP A 64 -2.33 -4.61 10.71
N ALA A 65 -1.56 -4.75 9.63
CA ALA A 65 -1.58 -3.85 8.49
C ALA A 65 -0.93 -4.52 7.28
N LEU A 66 -1.37 -4.17 6.07
CA LEU A 66 -0.79 -4.72 4.83
C LEU A 66 -0.99 -3.78 3.64
N TYR A 67 -0.16 -3.99 2.62
CA TYR A 67 -0.44 -3.50 1.27
C TYR A 67 -1.15 -4.59 0.47
N ALA A 68 -2.18 -4.21 -0.27
CA ALA A 68 -2.85 -5.11 -1.19
C ALA A 68 -3.02 -4.45 -2.56
N ASN A 69 -2.98 -5.25 -3.61
CA ASN A 69 -3.38 -4.82 -4.94
C ASN A 69 -4.83 -5.28 -5.17
N VAL A 70 -5.70 -4.32 -5.47
CA VAL A 70 -7.09 -4.57 -5.89
C VAL A 70 -7.11 -4.67 -7.40
N TYR A 71 -7.34 -5.87 -7.92
CA TYR A 71 -7.45 -6.12 -9.35
C TYR A 71 -8.91 -6.20 -9.80
N TYR A 72 -9.16 -5.64 -10.99
CA TYR A 72 -10.36 -5.89 -11.77
C TYR A 72 -9.94 -6.13 -13.23
N GLY A 73 -9.94 -7.40 -13.64
CA GLY A 73 -9.27 -7.83 -14.87
C GLY A 73 -7.76 -7.60 -14.82
N GLU A 74 -7.23 -6.91 -15.83
CA GLU A 74 -5.79 -6.60 -15.93
C GLU A 74 -5.39 -5.31 -15.19
N LYS A 75 -6.38 -4.51 -14.76
CA LYS A 75 -6.14 -3.23 -14.08
C LYS A 75 -6.04 -3.41 -12.57
N PHE A 76 -5.22 -2.61 -11.92
CA PHE A 76 -5.11 -2.65 -10.46
C PHE A 76 -4.87 -1.28 -9.83
N LYS A 77 -5.20 -1.19 -8.55
CA LYS A 77 -4.85 -0.09 -7.64
C LYS A 77 -4.27 -0.65 -6.36
N VAL A 78 -3.33 0.07 -5.77
CA VAL A 78 -2.73 -0.30 -4.49
C VAL A 78 -3.56 0.28 -3.36
N VAL A 79 -3.83 -0.52 -2.34
CA VAL A 79 -4.48 -0.08 -1.10
C VAL A 79 -3.61 -0.40 0.11
N TYR A 80 -3.70 0.43 1.13
CA TYR A 80 -3.16 0.17 2.45
C TYR A 80 -4.31 -0.09 3.39
N LEU A 81 -4.28 -1.22 4.06
CA LEU A 81 -5.30 -1.72 4.97
C LEU A 81 -4.70 -1.88 6.35
N GLN A 82 -5.46 -1.56 7.39
CA GLN A 82 -5.02 -1.66 8.78
C GLN A 82 -6.15 -2.23 9.64
N LYS A 83 -5.78 -2.98 10.68
CA LYS A 83 -6.70 -3.55 11.66
C LYS A 83 -7.68 -2.49 12.18
N GLY A 84 -8.95 -2.83 12.19
CA GLY A 84 -10.05 -1.93 12.54
C GLY A 84 -10.54 -1.05 11.38
N ASP A 85 -9.92 -1.10 10.20
CA ASP A 85 -10.43 -0.36 9.04
C ASP A 85 -11.75 -0.93 8.54
N GLU A 86 -12.66 -0.04 8.20
CA GLU A 86 -13.79 -0.30 7.29
C GLU A 86 -13.57 0.56 6.04
N MET A 87 -13.19 -0.09 4.94
CA MET A 87 -12.87 0.57 3.68
C MET A 87 -13.93 0.26 2.64
N ASN A 88 -14.49 1.30 2.01
CA ASN A 88 -15.43 1.18 0.91
C ASN A 88 -14.73 1.56 -0.38
N ILE A 89 -14.63 0.62 -1.33
CA ILE A 89 -14.01 0.78 -2.64
C ILE A 89 -15.12 0.76 -3.69
N SER A 90 -15.20 1.81 -4.49
CA SER A 90 -16.16 1.89 -5.59
C SER A 90 -15.50 2.32 -6.89
N PHE A 91 -15.97 1.77 -8.02
CA PHE A 91 -15.53 2.15 -9.35
C PHE A 91 -16.55 1.73 -10.42
N ASP A 92 -16.43 2.32 -11.61
CA ASP A 92 -17.14 1.87 -12.79
C ASP A 92 -16.25 0.88 -13.57
N ALA A 93 -16.78 -0.31 -13.90
CA ALA A 93 -16.03 -1.35 -14.60
C ALA A 93 -15.53 -0.92 -15.99
N HIS A 94 -16.23 0.01 -16.66
CA HIS A 94 -15.82 0.52 -17.95
C HIS A 94 -14.72 1.59 -17.86
N ASP A 95 -14.56 2.22 -16.70
CA ASP A 95 -13.54 3.26 -16.46
C ASP A 95 -12.91 3.14 -15.09
N PHE A 96 -12.31 1.97 -14.80
CA PHE A 96 -11.70 1.65 -13.52
C PHE A 96 -10.71 2.71 -13.06
N ASP A 97 -9.81 3.13 -13.94
CA ASP A 97 -8.67 3.99 -13.57
C ASP A 97 -9.10 5.39 -13.10
N ASN A 98 -10.13 5.97 -13.72
CA ASN A 98 -10.57 7.32 -13.41
C ASN A 98 -11.68 7.37 -12.35
N THR A 99 -12.37 6.25 -12.12
CA THR A 99 -13.52 6.18 -11.22
C THR A 99 -13.25 5.45 -9.92
N PHE A 100 -12.04 4.90 -9.74
CA PHE A 100 -11.65 4.21 -8.51
C PHE A 100 -11.62 5.18 -7.32
N VAL A 101 -12.52 4.99 -6.38
CA VAL A 101 -12.67 5.81 -5.19
C VAL A 101 -12.64 4.95 -3.95
N VAL A 102 -11.88 5.38 -2.96
CA VAL A 102 -11.84 4.78 -1.62
C VAL A 102 -12.43 5.75 -0.62
N LYS A 103 -13.27 5.24 0.28
CA LYS A 103 -13.85 5.97 1.40
C LYS A 103 -13.70 5.18 2.69
N GLY A 104 -13.42 5.89 3.78
CA GLY A 104 -13.14 5.28 5.08
C GLY A 104 -11.74 4.66 5.16
N GLY A 105 -11.42 4.08 6.31
CA GLY A 105 -10.10 3.53 6.55
C GLY A 105 -8.98 4.55 6.28
N ASN A 106 -7.94 4.10 5.60
CA ASN A 106 -6.76 4.90 5.28
C ASN A 106 -6.82 5.54 3.87
N GLU A 107 -7.93 6.18 3.49
CA GLU A 107 -8.15 6.74 2.14
C GLU A 107 -7.02 7.66 1.65
N LYS A 108 -6.43 8.47 2.54
CA LYS A 108 -5.32 9.36 2.19
C LYS A 108 -4.02 8.60 1.86
N ALA A 109 -3.78 7.49 2.55
CA ALA A 109 -2.67 6.60 2.25
C ALA A 109 -2.85 5.94 0.87
N VAL A 110 -4.07 5.49 0.57
CA VAL A 110 -4.41 4.91 -0.74
C VAL A 110 -4.25 5.95 -1.86
N ASP A 111 -4.70 7.18 -1.66
CA ASP A 111 -4.52 8.28 -2.61
C ASP A 111 -3.03 8.57 -2.88
N TYR A 112 -2.21 8.56 -1.82
CA TYR A 112 -0.75 8.71 -1.94
C TYR A 112 -0.14 7.56 -2.77
N LEU A 113 -0.43 6.32 -2.43
CA LEU A 113 0.15 5.14 -3.08
C LEU A 113 -0.14 5.09 -4.59
N ASN A 114 -1.33 5.53 -5.00
CA ASN A 114 -1.73 5.53 -6.41
C ASN A 114 -1.26 6.77 -7.19
N LYS A 115 -0.85 7.84 -6.50
CA LYS A 115 -0.29 9.06 -7.14
C LYS A 115 1.23 9.09 -7.14
N ILE A 116 1.86 8.47 -6.14
CA ILE A 116 3.31 8.51 -5.94
C ILE A 116 3.87 7.10 -6.15
N GLN A 117 4.43 6.89 -7.33
CA GLN A 117 5.06 5.61 -7.65
C GLN A 117 6.56 5.64 -7.36
N LEU A 118 7.08 4.56 -6.78
CA LEU A 118 8.52 4.35 -6.71
C LEU A 118 9.04 4.03 -8.10
N THR A 119 9.99 4.83 -8.57
CA THR A 119 10.59 4.66 -9.89
C THR A 119 12.07 4.34 -9.75
N ALA A 120 12.51 3.30 -10.44
CA ALA A 120 13.93 2.95 -10.53
C ALA A 120 14.73 4.07 -11.21
N LEU A 121 16.05 4.05 -11.03
CA LEU A 121 16.95 4.80 -11.87
C LEU A 121 16.96 4.19 -13.29
N PRO A 122 17.28 4.98 -14.31
CA PRO A 122 17.44 4.44 -15.66
C PRO A 122 18.64 3.47 -15.72
N ASN A 123 18.62 2.55 -16.69
CA ASN A 123 19.64 1.51 -16.81
C ASN A 123 21.05 2.08 -16.93
N GLU A 124 21.21 3.22 -17.61
CA GLU A 124 22.47 3.91 -17.80
C GLU A 124 23.14 4.31 -16.48
N ALA A 125 22.35 4.50 -15.41
CA ALA A 125 22.91 4.77 -14.09
C ALA A 125 23.74 3.61 -13.55
N TYR A 126 23.39 2.37 -13.87
CA TYR A 126 24.15 1.20 -13.46
C TYR A 126 25.50 1.08 -14.18
N ALA A 127 25.69 1.72 -15.32
CA ALA A 127 26.99 1.78 -16.01
C ALA A 127 27.99 2.74 -15.35
N GLN A 128 27.55 3.61 -14.43
CA GLN A 128 28.39 4.54 -13.71
C GLN A 128 29.21 3.85 -12.61
N PRO A 129 30.34 4.45 -12.16
CA PRO A 129 31.06 3.97 -10.99
C PRO A 129 30.17 3.90 -9.75
N TRP A 130 30.48 2.99 -8.81
CA TRP A 130 29.70 2.79 -7.59
C TRP A 130 29.38 4.07 -6.83
N SER A 131 30.34 4.96 -6.66
CA SER A 131 30.15 6.22 -5.91
C SER A 131 29.10 7.11 -6.55
N GLU A 132 29.07 7.21 -7.88
CA GLU A 132 28.11 8.01 -8.64
C GLU A 132 26.73 7.37 -8.62
N PHE A 133 26.67 6.05 -8.85
CA PHE A 133 25.43 5.30 -8.76
C PHE A 133 24.79 5.42 -7.38
N LYS A 134 25.58 5.19 -6.32
CA LYS A 134 25.13 5.30 -4.93
C LYS A 134 24.59 6.70 -4.64
N ALA A 135 25.30 7.76 -5.04
CA ALA A 135 24.86 9.12 -4.85
C ALA A 135 23.51 9.41 -5.55
N ALA A 136 23.30 8.87 -6.74
CA ALA A 136 22.04 8.98 -7.47
C ALA A 136 20.89 8.24 -6.74
N VAL A 137 21.14 7.03 -6.25
CA VAL A 137 20.16 6.25 -5.45
C VAL A 137 19.82 6.99 -4.17
N ASP A 138 20.81 7.45 -3.40
CA ASP A 138 20.60 8.19 -2.15
C ASP A 138 19.76 9.46 -2.37
N LYS A 139 20.07 10.22 -3.42
CA LYS A 139 19.31 11.42 -3.80
C LYS A 139 17.85 11.10 -4.10
N LYS A 140 17.60 10.02 -4.84
CA LYS A 140 16.25 9.59 -5.21
C LYS A 140 15.48 9.12 -3.97
N MET A 141 16.09 8.26 -3.14
CA MET A 141 15.52 7.79 -1.87
C MET A 141 15.16 8.97 -0.95
N ALA A 142 16.08 9.90 -0.75
CA ALA A 142 15.85 11.09 0.07
C ALA A 142 14.71 11.97 -0.47
N SER A 143 14.58 12.07 -1.79
CA SER A 143 13.48 12.79 -2.44
C SER A 143 12.13 12.12 -2.14
N MET A 144 12.04 10.79 -2.25
CA MET A 144 10.81 10.05 -1.96
C MET A 144 10.42 10.13 -0.49
N LYS A 145 11.38 9.97 0.43
CA LYS A 145 11.13 10.16 1.88
C LYS A 145 10.67 11.58 2.22
N ARG A 146 11.16 12.59 1.52
CA ARG A 146 10.71 13.98 1.67
C ARG A 146 9.28 14.16 1.17
N LEU A 147 8.91 13.56 0.05
CA LEU A 147 7.54 13.56 -0.47
C LEU A 147 6.57 12.89 0.51
N LEU A 148 6.96 11.78 1.11
CA LEU A 148 6.18 11.10 2.14
C LEU A 148 5.95 12.03 3.35
N LYS A 149 7.01 12.65 3.89
CA LYS A 149 6.93 13.54 5.05
C LYS A 149 6.14 14.84 4.78
N ALA A 150 6.12 15.31 3.54
CA ALA A 150 5.34 16.49 3.14
C ALA A 150 3.83 16.23 3.14
N ARG A 151 3.39 14.98 3.08
CA ARG A 151 1.98 14.58 3.14
C ARG A 151 1.54 14.46 4.60
N LYS A 152 0.55 15.24 4.98
CA LYS A 152 -0.06 15.15 6.32
C LYS A 152 -1.05 13.97 6.33
N PHE A 153 -0.54 12.77 6.57
CA PHE A 153 -1.38 11.62 6.92
C PHE A 153 -1.79 11.82 8.38
N ALA A 154 -3.04 12.16 8.63
CA ALA A 154 -3.50 12.40 9.99
C ALA A 154 -3.22 11.14 10.84
N ALA A 155 -2.25 11.23 11.74
CA ALA A 155 -1.96 10.30 12.85
C ALA A 155 -1.80 8.80 12.49
N ASN A 156 -1.41 8.44 11.25
CA ASN A 156 -1.13 7.04 10.93
C ASN A 156 0.38 6.77 10.91
N ASP A 157 0.96 6.67 12.12
CA ASP A 157 2.40 6.41 12.29
C ASP A 157 2.82 5.05 11.72
N LYS A 158 1.92 4.04 11.76
CA LYS A 158 2.20 2.71 11.21
C LYS A 158 2.37 2.78 9.68
N PHE A 159 1.45 3.44 8.97
CA PHE A 159 1.59 3.65 7.52
C PHE A 159 2.90 4.37 7.18
N LEU A 160 3.23 5.44 7.93
CA LEU A 160 4.46 6.21 7.69
C LEU A 160 5.71 5.35 7.87
N LYS A 161 5.74 4.51 8.93
CA LYS A 161 6.85 3.58 9.18
C LYS A 161 6.98 2.54 8.06
N MET A 162 5.87 1.90 7.69
CA MET A 162 5.85 0.89 6.62
C MET A 162 6.27 1.49 5.29
N GLU A 163 5.74 2.67 4.92
CA GLU A 163 6.06 3.31 3.65
C GLU A 163 7.50 3.83 3.60
N GLU A 164 8.04 4.34 4.71
CA GLU A 164 9.46 4.69 4.81
C GLU A 164 10.35 3.45 4.63
N GLY A 165 9.94 2.30 5.18
CA GLY A 165 10.56 0.99 4.97
C GLY A 165 10.51 0.59 3.51
N ARG A 166 9.33 0.60 2.89
CA ARG A 166 9.13 0.25 1.47
C ARG A 166 10.00 1.10 0.55
N ILE A 167 10.07 2.42 0.77
CA ILE A 167 10.96 3.31 0.03
C ILE A 167 12.43 2.90 0.23
N THR A 168 12.83 2.65 1.47
CA THR A 168 14.20 2.30 1.82
C THR A 168 14.62 1.01 1.12
N TYR A 169 13.81 -0.06 1.23
CA TYR A 169 14.16 -1.36 0.66
C TYR A 169 14.08 -1.39 -0.86
N PHE A 170 13.16 -0.63 -1.48
CA PHE A 170 13.14 -0.48 -2.92
C PHE A 170 14.47 0.05 -3.46
N TYR A 171 15.00 1.10 -2.85
CA TYR A 171 16.27 1.70 -3.29
C TYR A 171 17.51 0.91 -2.82
N ALA A 172 17.44 0.25 -1.67
CA ALA A 172 18.47 -0.67 -1.22
C ALA A 172 18.61 -1.87 -2.18
N ASN A 173 17.49 -2.40 -2.69
CA ASN A 173 17.50 -3.47 -3.68
C ASN A 173 18.20 -3.04 -4.98
N MET A 174 18.04 -1.78 -5.41
CA MET A 174 18.80 -1.27 -6.56
C MET A 174 20.31 -1.31 -6.30
N MET A 175 20.75 -0.97 -5.08
CA MET A 175 22.16 -1.07 -4.69
C MET A 175 22.64 -2.52 -4.70
N LEU A 176 21.83 -3.46 -4.22
CA LEU A 176 22.15 -4.90 -4.26
C LEU A 176 22.32 -5.42 -5.70
N MET A 177 21.49 -4.94 -6.61
CA MET A 177 21.52 -5.33 -8.02
C MET A 177 22.66 -4.66 -8.80
N TYR A 178 23.32 -3.66 -8.23
CA TYR A 178 24.37 -2.89 -8.94
C TYR A 178 25.47 -3.75 -9.53
N PRO A 179 26.11 -4.69 -8.80
CA PRO A 179 27.24 -5.45 -9.37
C PRO A 179 26.86 -6.24 -10.61
N VAL A 180 25.73 -6.93 -10.56
CA VAL A 180 25.22 -7.74 -11.68
C VAL A 180 24.86 -6.86 -12.87
N SER A 181 24.12 -5.78 -12.62
CA SER A 181 23.67 -4.86 -13.67
C SER A 181 24.86 -4.09 -14.27
N HIS A 182 25.82 -3.64 -13.45
CA HIS A 182 27.01 -2.94 -13.92
C HIS A 182 27.85 -3.84 -14.85
N THR A 183 28.16 -5.05 -14.38
CA THR A 183 28.90 -6.03 -15.19
C THR A 183 28.21 -6.35 -16.51
N TYR A 184 26.87 -6.52 -16.47
CA TYR A 184 26.10 -6.80 -17.69
C TYR A 184 26.16 -5.63 -18.69
N LEU A 185 26.04 -4.39 -18.22
CA LEU A 185 25.99 -3.21 -19.10
C LEU A 185 27.37 -2.79 -19.60
N THR A 186 28.40 -2.88 -18.77
CA THR A 186 29.77 -2.45 -19.11
C THR A 186 30.62 -3.56 -19.71
N GLN A 187 30.22 -4.82 -19.57
CA GLN A 187 31.02 -6.02 -19.88
C GLN A 187 32.32 -6.11 -19.05
N ASP A 188 32.39 -5.37 -17.94
CA ASP A 188 33.51 -5.41 -17.01
C ASP A 188 33.35 -6.57 -16.02
N THR A 189 34.02 -7.67 -16.31
CA THR A 189 34.09 -8.85 -15.44
C THR A 189 35.19 -8.76 -14.39
N THR A 190 35.96 -7.68 -14.37
CA THR A 190 37.10 -7.49 -13.46
C THR A 190 36.76 -6.61 -12.27
N MET A 191 35.54 -6.10 -12.19
CA MET A 191 35.06 -5.23 -11.11
C MET A 191 35.23 -5.90 -9.74
N VAL A 192 35.93 -5.21 -8.84
CA VAL A 192 36.05 -5.63 -7.44
C VAL A 192 35.25 -4.66 -6.56
N LEU A 193 34.36 -5.23 -5.77
CA LEU A 193 33.56 -4.45 -4.82
C LEU A 193 34.40 -4.11 -3.58
N GLY A 194 34.55 -2.83 -3.30
CA GLY A 194 35.25 -2.34 -2.12
C GLY A 194 34.42 -2.44 -0.84
N LYS A 195 35.08 -2.18 0.29
CA LYS A 195 34.42 -2.18 1.61
C LYS A 195 33.20 -1.23 1.68
N GLU A 196 33.29 -0.08 1.01
CA GLU A 196 32.22 0.90 0.96
C GLU A 196 30.90 0.38 0.36
N TYR A 197 30.97 -0.56 -0.58
CA TYR A 197 29.77 -1.22 -1.10
C TYR A 197 29.09 -2.06 -0.02
N TYR A 198 29.85 -2.93 0.64
CA TYR A 198 29.30 -3.79 1.69
C TYR A 198 28.78 -3.02 2.89
N ASP A 199 29.47 -1.94 3.29
CA ASP A 199 29.03 -1.07 4.37
C ASP A 199 27.74 -0.33 4.01
N ALA A 200 27.59 0.09 2.75
CA ALA A 200 26.38 0.71 2.25
C ALA A 200 25.18 -0.24 2.27
N ILE A 201 25.37 -1.52 1.98
CA ILE A 201 24.29 -2.51 2.01
C ILE A 201 23.92 -2.88 3.46
N ARG A 202 24.92 -3.12 4.32
CA ARG A 202 24.70 -3.54 5.73
C ARG A 202 23.82 -2.56 6.51
N GLN A 203 23.87 -1.27 6.22
CA GLN A 203 23.05 -0.29 6.92
C GLN A 203 21.53 -0.49 6.71
N TYR A 204 21.14 -1.22 5.65
CA TYR A 204 19.73 -1.51 5.33
C TYR A 204 19.28 -2.89 5.81
N VAL A 205 20.20 -3.75 6.24
CA VAL A 205 19.85 -5.04 6.83
C VAL A 205 19.38 -4.81 8.25
N LYS A 206 18.09 -4.81 8.45
CA LYS A 206 17.43 -4.68 9.75
C LYS A 206 16.41 -5.79 9.90
N GLU A 207 16.43 -6.44 11.05
CA GLU A 207 15.32 -7.28 11.49
C GLU A 207 14.29 -6.36 12.15
N ASP A 208 13.15 -6.17 11.52
CA ASP A 208 12.05 -5.36 12.05
C ASP A 208 10.73 -6.07 11.66
N GLU A 209 10.05 -6.60 12.68
CA GLU A 209 8.80 -7.36 12.50
C GLU A 209 7.70 -6.51 11.84
N ASP A 210 7.67 -5.21 12.10
CA ASP A 210 6.68 -4.30 11.49
C ASP A 210 6.89 -4.11 9.97
N LEU A 211 8.02 -4.56 9.42
CA LEU A 211 8.34 -4.48 8.00
C LEU A 211 8.16 -5.82 7.27
N ALA A 212 7.77 -6.88 7.98
CA ALA A 212 7.53 -8.19 7.38
C ALA A 212 6.35 -8.19 6.39
N ASP A 213 5.45 -7.22 6.50
CA ASP A 213 4.24 -7.08 5.69
C ASP A 213 4.39 -6.12 4.49
N ILE A 214 5.63 -5.74 4.14
CA ILE A 214 5.92 -4.79 3.03
C ILE A 214 6.11 -5.50 1.70
#